data_6eaf967a646c8d622901605fc5f6cde0
#
_entry.id   6eaf967a646c8d622901605fc5f6cde0
#
_cell.length_a   1.000
_cell.length_b   1.000
_cell.length_c   1.000
_cell.angle_alpha   90.00
_cell.angle_beta   90.00
_cell.angle_gamma   90.00
#
_symmetry.space_group_name_H-M   'P 1'
#
loop_
_entity.id
_entity.type
_entity.pdbx_description
1 polymer ?
#
loop_
_entity_poly.entity_id
_entity_poly.type
_entity_poly.pdbx_seq_one_letter_code
_entity_poly.pdbx_strand_id
1 'polypeptide(L)'
;MQDNADARVRRGFVEITEGQVHYREAGWQHIAKPPLVMFHASPASALTLEPLLRVLGRGRHVIAPDTLGNGDSAAPANDQVDLAYFAGAHMRALDALGVANCDLYGTHTGANIALEIAIARPAQVGAMILDGVSLYGAAEQADLLANYMPKVSIDAQGSQFNLLWHFVRDAYLFWPWYKQDAAHRRKGGLPDAQALHDKTVEVLKGARTFHLAYRASMRYRKEERIPLVQVPTLIACARGDMLFEYFERVRALLPTAEFAETEGVGSAETLLATARQLQAFLESVRRG
;
A
#
# COMPACT_ATOMS: atom_id res chain seq x y z
N MET A 1 -22.69 7.60 24.77
CA MET A 1 -22.08 8.28 23.60
C MET A 1 -20.63 7.84 23.58
N GLN A 2 -20.29 6.87 22.72
CA GLN A 2 -18.87 6.51 22.52
C GLN A 2 -18.21 7.69 21.81
N ASP A 3 -17.09 8.14 22.39
CA ASP A 3 -16.26 9.22 21.87
C ASP A 3 -15.86 8.88 20.42
N ASN A 4 -16.39 9.60 19.45
CA ASN A 4 -16.24 9.35 18.02
C ASN A 4 -14.92 9.94 17.50
N ALA A 5 -13.98 10.25 18.43
CA ALA A 5 -12.69 10.82 18.10
C ALA A 5 -11.79 9.78 17.42
N ASP A 6 -11.05 10.22 16.42
CA ASP A 6 -10.03 9.41 15.74
C ASP A 6 -8.96 8.93 16.73
N ALA A 7 -8.45 7.70 16.50
CA ALA A 7 -7.38 7.19 17.31
C ALA A 7 -6.11 8.04 17.14
N ARG A 8 -5.43 8.30 18.27
CA ARG A 8 -4.12 8.98 18.22
C ARG A 8 -3.12 8.11 17.44
N VAL A 9 -2.35 8.74 16.55
CA VAL A 9 -1.24 8.10 15.83
C VAL A 9 0.07 8.45 16.50
N ARG A 10 0.93 7.47 16.67
CA ARG A 10 2.35 7.65 17.03
C ARG A 10 3.25 7.07 15.96
N ARG A 11 4.50 7.52 15.95
CA ARG A 11 5.55 7.05 15.04
C ARG A 11 6.64 6.36 15.84
N GLY A 12 7.28 5.38 15.22
CA GLY A 12 8.40 4.68 15.79
C GLY A 12 9.34 4.16 14.72
N PHE A 13 10.47 3.66 15.16
CA PHE A 13 11.44 2.97 14.33
C PHE A 13 11.74 1.60 14.92
N VAL A 14 11.98 0.62 14.06
CA VAL A 14 12.44 -0.70 14.45
C VAL A 14 13.67 -1.05 13.63
N GLU A 15 14.66 -1.68 14.26
CA GLU A 15 15.92 -2.07 13.63
C GLU A 15 15.77 -3.43 12.96
N ILE A 16 16.22 -3.51 11.71
CA ILE A 16 16.38 -4.77 10.96
C ILE A 16 17.76 -4.81 10.30
N THR A 17 18.09 -5.88 9.60
CA THR A 17 19.42 -6.05 8.98
C THR A 17 19.77 -4.92 7.98
N GLU A 18 18.78 -4.36 7.30
CA GLU A 18 18.98 -3.29 6.32
C GLU A 18 19.06 -1.89 6.95
N GLY A 19 18.77 -1.75 8.25
CA GLY A 19 18.70 -0.50 9.00
C GLY A 19 17.32 -0.27 9.59
N GLN A 20 17.00 0.99 9.87
CA GLN A 20 15.76 1.35 10.54
C GLN A 20 14.55 1.34 9.59
N VAL A 21 13.48 0.70 10.02
CA VAL A 21 12.16 0.78 9.40
C VAL A 21 11.29 1.71 10.24
N HIS A 22 10.86 2.80 9.65
CA HIS A 22 9.87 3.70 10.25
C HIS A 22 8.48 3.05 10.17
N TYR A 23 7.66 3.27 11.20
CA TYR A 23 6.25 2.87 11.19
C TYR A 23 5.35 3.90 11.88
N ARG A 24 4.08 3.86 11.52
CA ARG A 24 2.99 4.56 12.19
C ARG A 24 2.07 3.53 12.83
N GLU A 25 1.52 3.85 14.01
CA GLU A 25 0.57 2.97 14.66
C GLU A 25 -0.52 3.74 15.40
N ALA A 26 -1.69 3.09 15.56
CA ALA A 26 -2.80 3.58 16.37
C ALA A 26 -3.47 2.42 17.09
N GLY A 27 -4.19 2.73 18.16
CA GLY A 27 -4.95 1.71 18.89
C GLY A 27 -4.08 0.67 19.60
N TRP A 28 -2.82 0.98 19.92
CA TRP A 28 -1.86 0.07 20.57
C TRP A 28 -2.32 -0.48 21.94
N GLN A 29 -3.34 0.12 22.55
CA GLN A 29 -3.98 -0.39 23.78
C GLN A 29 -4.94 -1.56 23.53
N HIS A 30 -5.35 -1.80 22.28
CA HIS A 30 -6.29 -2.86 21.92
C HIS A 30 -5.54 -4.17 21.62
N ILE A 31 -5.23 -4.94 22.67
CA ILE A 31 -4.46 -6.19 22.59
C ILE A 31 -5.31 -7.45 22.45
N ALA A 32 -6.63 -7.33 22.52
CA ALA A 32 -7.55 -8.50 22.47
C ALA A 32 -7.66 -9.12 21.08
N LYS A 33 -7.30 -8.39 20.04
CA LYS A 33 -7.30 -8.83 18.65
C LYS A 33 -5.87 -8.79 18.09
N PRO A 34 -5.49 -9.69 17.19
CA PRO A 34 -4.24 -9.55 16.44
C PRO A 34 -4.17 -8.18 15.75
N PRO A 35 -3.02 -7.51 15.70
CA PRO A 35 -2.90 -6.23 15.02
C PRO A 35 -3.22 -6.36 13.53
N LEU A 36 -3.69 -5.27 12.92
CA LEU A 36 -3.76 -5.11 11.48
C LEU A 36 -2.49 -4.43 10.99
N VAL A 37 -1.73 -5.11 10.15
CA VAL A 37 -0.54 -4.52 9.51
C VAL A 37 -0.92 -4.02 8.12
N MET A 38 -0.61 -2.74 7.84
CA MET A 38 -1.02 -2.06 6.62
C MET A 38 0.18 -1.66 5.76
N PHE A 39 0.21 -2.09 4.50
CA PHE A 39 1.28 -1.78 3.55
C PHE A 39 0.80 -0.77 2.50
N HIS A 40 1.56 0.31 2.34
CA HIS A 40 1.25 1.42 1.44
C HIS A 40 1.62 1.14 -0.02
N ALA A 41 1.05 1.91 -0.95
CA ALA A 41 1.44 1.94 -2.35
C ALA A 41 2.83 2.58 -2.54
N SER A 42 3.50 2.34 -3.66
CA SER A 42 4.73 3.04 -4.07
C SER A 42 4.47 3.91 -5.31
N PRO A 43 5.00 5.14 -5.36
CA PRO A 43 5.76 5.83 -4.31
C PRO A 43 4.82 6.45 -3.27
N ALA A 44 5.03 6.12 -2.02
CA ALA A 44 4.29 6.66 -0.88
C ALA A 44 4.99 6.27 0.43
N SER A 45 4.32 6.50 1.55
CA SER A 45 4.71 6.02 2.87
C SER A 45 3.47 5.68 3.70
N ALA A 46 3.65 5.22 4.92
CA ALA A 46 2.60 4.99 5.89
C ALA A 46 1.74 6.25 6.16
N LEU A 47 2.24 7.45 5.83
CA LEU A 47 1.47 8.69 5.94
C LEU A 47 0.20 8.65 5.10
N THR A 48 0.25 8.05 3.91
CA THR A 48 -0.94 7.94 3.04
C THR A 48 -2.02 7.03 3.59
N LEU A 49 -1.66 6.12 4.50
CA LEU A 49 -2.59 5.22 5.20
C LEU A 49 -3.11 5.81 6.52
N GLU A 50 -2.55 6.94 6.99
CA GLU A 50 -2.86 7.50 8.30
C GLU A 50 -4.36 7.80 8.50
N PRO A 51 -5.11 8.33 7.52
CA PRO A 51 -6.55 8.52 7.68
C PRO A 51 -7.30 7.22 8.00
N LEU A 52 -7.01 6.15 7.27
CA LEU A 52 -7.63 4.83 7.48
C LEU A 52 -7.13 4.19 8.78
N LEU A 53 -5.84 4.34 9.10
CA LEU A 53 -5.21 3.86 10.32
C LEU A 53 -5.86 4.49 11.56
N ARG A 54 -6.18 5.79 11.54
CA ARG A 54 -6.88 6.49 12.63
C ARG A 54 -8.28 5.92 12.88
N VAL A 55 -9.03 5.65 11.83
CA VAL A 55 -10.40 5.11 11.93
C VAL A 55 -10.37 3.67 12.44
N LEU A 56 -9.54 2.80 11.86
CA LEU A 56 -9.43 1.39 12.25
C LEU A 56 -8.82 1.23 13.64
N GLY A 57 -7.93 2.15 14.04
CA GLY A 57 -7.29 2.18 15.35
C GLY A 57 -8.23 2.44 16.54
N ARG A 58 -9.48 2.83 16.28
CA ARG A 58 -10.51 3.00 17.34
C ARG A 58 -10.86 1.68 18.04
N GLY A 59 -10.71 0.54 17.37
CA GLY A 59 -11.15 -0.77 17.86
C GLY A 59 -10.11 -1.89 17.80
N ARG A 60 -8.89 -1.61 17.33
CA ARG A 60 -7.80 -2.59 17.27
C ARG A 60 -6.45 -1.90 17.13
N HIS A 61 -5.38 -2.62 17.44
CA HIS A 61 -4.03 -2.17 17.12
C HIS A 61 -3.81 -2.21 15.60
N VAL A 62 -3.36 -1.10 15.01
CA VAL A 62 -3.04 -0.98 13.59
C VAL A 62 -1.62 -0.48 13.45
N ILE A 63 -0.81 -1.11 12.60
CA ILE A 63 0.60 -0.79 12.37
C ILE A 63 0.81 -0.61 10.86
N ALA A 64 1.43 0.48 10.45
CA ALA A 64 1.76 0.74 9.05
C ALA A 64 3.26 1.06 8.92
N PRO A 65 4.10 0.08 8.54
CA PRO A 65 5.51 0.32 8.26
C PRO A 65 5.73 0.97 6.89
N ASP A 66 6.74 1.83 6.79
CA ASP A 66 7.25 2.31 5.51
C ASP A 66 8.08 1.20 4.84
N THR A 67 7.80 0.93 3.58
CA THR A 67 8.60 0.01 2.77
C THR A 67 10.01 0.57 2.59
N LEU A 68 11.05 -0.28 2.68
CA LEU A 68 12.44 0.14 2.48
C LEU A 68 12.59 1.03 1.22
N GLY A 69 13.32 2.12 1.38
CA GLY A 69 13.53 3.12 0.33
C GLY A 69 12.35 4.06 0.08
N ASN A 70 11.34 4.06 0.95
CA ASN A 70 10.21 4.97 0.95
C ASN A 70 10.04 5.59 2.35
N GLY A 71 9.42 6.77 2.41
CA GLY A 71 9.17 7.47 3.66
C GLY A 71 10.45 7.75 4.44
N ASP A 72 10.45 7.35 5.71
CA ASP A 72 11.59 7.54 6.64
C ASP A 72 12.33 6.21 6.91
N SER A 73 12.05 5.14 6.15
CA SER A 73 12.76 3.85 6.25
C SER A 73 14.09 3.85 5.52
N ALA A 74 15.04 3.02 5.99
CA ALA A 74 16.33 2.80 5.36
C ALA A 74 16.18 2.41 3.88
N ALA A 75 17.22 2.67 3.10
CA ALA A 75 17.28 2.21 1.70
C ALA A 75 17.44 0.67 1.62
N PRO A 76 16.97 0.03 0.54
CA PRO A 76 17.32 -1.36 0.27
C PRO A 76 18.84 -1.56 0.18
N ALA A 77 19.31 -2.76 0.52
CA ALA A 77 20.74 -3.08 0.54
C ALA A 77 21.43 -2.97 -0.84
N ASN A 78 20.66 -3.11 -1.90
CA ASN A 78 21.14 -2.98 -3.29
C ASN A 78 19.99 -2.69 -4.26
N ASP A 79 20.32 -2.43 -5.53
CA ASP A 79 19.33 -2.12 -6.59
C ASP A 79 18.72 -3.38 -7.25
N GLN A 80 19.23 -4.58 -6.94
CA GLN A 80 18.75 -5.86 -7.50
C GLN A 80 17.81 -6.55 -6.51
N VAL A 81 16.67 -5.93 -6.26
CA VAL A 81 15.66 -6.38 -5.29
C VAL A 81 14.36 -6.78 -6.00
N ASP A 82 13.75 -7.84 -5.52
CA ASP A 82 12.45 -8.32 -5.94
C ASP A 82 11.38 -8.11 -4.86
N LEU A 83 10.17 -8.56 -5.10
CA LEU A 83 9.10 -8.40 -4.14
C LEU A 83 9.30 -9.26 -2.89
N ALA A 84 9.89 -10.44 -3.01
CA ALA A 84 10.17 -11.32 -1.88
C ALA A 84 11.20 -10.68 -0.91
N TYR A 85 12.15 -9.91 -1.43
CA TYR A 85 13.06 -9.12 -0.61
C TYR A 85 12.30 -8.09 0.26
N PHE A 86 11.37 -7.32 -0.33
CA PHE A 86 10.57 -6.34 0.42
C PHE A 86 9.64 -7.00 1.44
N ALA A 87 8.99 -8.10 1.05
CA ALA A 87 8.19 -8.90 1.98
C ALA A 87 9.03 -9.45 3.14
N GLY A 88 10.25 -9.95 2.84
CA GLY A 88 11.22 -10.41 3.83
C GLY A 88 11.65 -9.31 4.81
N ALA A 89 11.90 -8.09 4.33
CA ALA A 89 12.22 -6.95 5.17
C ALA A 89 11.07 -6.60 6.12
N HIS A 90 9.83 -6.56 5.61
CA HIS A 90 8.66 -6.35 6.45
C HIS A 90 8.45 -7.48 7.48
N MET A 91 8.66 -8.74 7.10
CA MET A 91 8.60 -9.86 8.05
C MET A 91 9.61 -9.70 9.18
N ARG A 92 10.85 -9.28 8.88
CA ARG A 92 11.87 -8.98 9.92
C ARG A 92 11.45 -7.81 10.81
N ALA A 93 10.84 -6.78 10.24
CA ALA A 93 10.33 -5.65 11.02
C ALA A 93 9.20 -6.07 11.96
N LEU A 94 8.27 -6.93 11.51
CA LEU A 94 7.21 -7.48 12.35
C LEU A 94 7.76 -8.37 13.46
N ASP A 95 8.75 -9.22 13.17
CA ASP A 95 9.43 -10.05 14.15
C ASP A 95 10.11 -9.19 15.23
N ALA A 96 10.81 -8.12 14.84
CA ALA A 96 11.47 -7.19 15.75
C ALA A 96 10.48 -6.34 16.57
N LEU A 97 9.27 -6.09 16.06
CA LEU A 97 8.15 -5.47 16.79
C LEU A 97 7.41 -6.45 17.71
N GLY A 98 7.77 -7.75 17.70
CA GLY A 98 7.08 -8.77 18.49
C GLY A 98 5.70 -9.15 17.97
N VAL A 99 5.40 -8.91 16.71
CA VAL A 99 4.12 -9.24 16.07
C VAL A 99 4.14 -10.70 15.61
N ALA A 100 3.69 -11.60 16.46
CA ALA A 100 3.67 -13.04 16.19
C ALA A 100 2.54 -13.45 15.24
N ASN A 101 1.37 -12.82 15.35
CA ASN A 101 0.20 -13.06 14.50
C ASN A 101 -0.43 -11.71 14.14
N CYS A 102 -0.92 -11.58 12.91
CA CYS A 102 -1.56 -10.36 12.43
C CYS A 102 -2.60 -10.64 11.36
N ASP A 103 -3.45 -9.65 11.08
CA ASP A 103 -4.15 -9.53 9.81
C ASP A 103 -3.37 -8.56 8.92
N LEU A 104 -3.51 -8.71 7.61
CA LEU A 104 -2.81 -7.87 6.64
C LEU A 104 -3.80 -7.02 5.83
N TYR A 105 -3.41 -5.79 5.55
CA TYR A 105 -3.98 -4.94 4.53
C TYR A 105 -2.87 -4.44 3.62
N GLY A 106 -3.07 -4.47 2.34
CA GLY A 106 -2.13 -3.85 1.41
C GLY A 106 -2.85 -3.16 0.27
N THR A 107 -2.34 -1.99 -0.13
CA THR A 107 -2.86 -1.28 -1.30
C THR A 107 -1.82 -1.19 -2.41
N HIS A 108 -2.19 -1.51 -3.65
CA HIS A 108 -1.33 -1.49 -4.85
C HIS A 108 -0.02 -2.29 -4.64
N THR A 109 1.15 -1.63 -4.57
CA THR A 109 2.43 -2.28 -4.24
C THR A 109 2.36 -3.00 -2.89
N GLY A 110 1.73 -2.38 -1.91
CA GLY A 110 1.50 -2.98 -0.60
C GLY A 110 0.62 -4.23 -0.64
N ALA A 111 -0.34 -4.31 -1.57
CA ALA A 111 -1.14 -5.52 -1.77
C ALA A 111 -0.27 -6.70 -2.21
N ASN A 112 0.71 -6.47 -3.08
CA ASN A 112 1.64 -7.50 -3.51
C ASN A 112 2.59 -7.94 -2.36
N ILE A 113 2.99 -6.99 -1.49
CA ILE A 113 3.78 -7.29 -0.29
C ILE A 113 2.96 -8.13 0.70
N ALA A 114 1.73 -7.74 0.99
CA ALA A 114 0.82 -8.51 1.85
C ALA A 114 0.59 -9.93 1.32
N LEU A 115 0.35 -10.06 0.01
CA LEU A 115 0.20 -11.34 -0.67
C LEU A 115 1.42 -12.25 -0.46
N GLU A 116 2.63 -11.73 -0.68
CA GLU A 116 3.86 -12.53 -0.53
C GLU A 116 4.10 -12.93 0.93
N ILE A 117 3.81 -12.06 1.90
CA ILE A 117 3.88 -12.38 3.34
C ILE A 117 2.89 -13.49 3.69
N ALA A 118 1.64 -13.41 3.22
CA ALA A 118 0.61 -14.41 3.50
C ALA A 118 0.96 -15.78 2.89
N ILE A 119 1.61 -15.82 1.73
CA ILE A 119 2.12 -17.06 1.12
C ILE A 119 3.30 -17.62 1.93
N ALA A 120 4.23 -16.76 2.36
CA ALA A 120 5.43 -17.19 3.07
C ALA A 120 5.17 -17.59 4.52
N ARG A 121 4.19 -16.98 5.20
CA ARG A 121 3.87 -17.21 6.62
C ARG A 121 2.36 -17.41 6.87
N PRO A 122 1.70 -18.37 6.20
CA PRO A 122 0.25 -18.53 6.30
C PRO A 122 -0.24 -18.78 7.74
N ALA A 123 0.56 -19.46 8.58
CA ALA A 123 0.22 -19.72 9.98
C ALA A 123 0.21 -18.47 10.88
N GLN A 124 0.84 -17.37 10.45
CA GLN A 124 0.91 -16.11 11.21
C GLN A 124 -0.12 -15.08 10.72
N VAL A 125 -0.79 -15.33 9.59
CA VAL A 125 -1.75 -14.41 8.99
C VAL A 125 -3.16 -14.93 9.18
N GLY A 126 -3.96 -14.23 9.99
CA GLY A 126 -5.34 -14.60 10.27
C GLY A 126 -6.29 -14.29 9.11
N ALA A 127 -6.13 -13.13 8.50
CA ALA A 127 -6.88 -12.68 7.32
C ALA A 127 -6.06 -11.67 6.51
N MET A 128 -6.38 -11.52 5.22
CA MET A 128 -5.72 -10.59 4.33
C MET A 128 -6.72 -9.77 3.51
N ILE A 129 -6.43 -8.48 3.34
CA ILE A 129 -7.16 -7.57 2.46
C ILE A 129 -6.21 -7.05 1.39
N LEU A 130 -6.53 -7.27 0.13
CA LEU A 130 -5.80 -6.80 -1.04
C LEU A 130 -6.62 -5.72 -1.75
N ASP A 131 -6.18 -4.46 -1.65
CA ASP A 131 -6.89 -3.31 -2.20
C ASP A 131 -6.16 -2.77 -3.45
N GLY A 132 -6.82 -2.85 -4.61
CA GLY A 132 -6.27 -2.41 -5.88
C GLY A 132 -5.13 -3.31 -6.39
N VAL A 133 -5.45 -4.51 -6.82
CA VAL A 133 -4.50 -5.45 -7.43
C VAL A 133 -4.47 -5.30 -8.95
N SER A 134 -3.28 -5.05 -9.50
CA SER A 134 -3.08 -4.94 -10.96
C SER A 134 -2.79 -6.27 -11.63
N LEU A 135 -3.30 -6.47 -12.85
CA LEU A 135 -2.96 -7.59 -13.74
C LEU A 135 -2.65 -7.06 -15.15
N TYR A 136 -1.50 -6.39 -15.28
CA TYR A 136 -1.09 -5.77 -16.55
C TYR A 136 -0.82 -6.80 -17.63
N GLY A 137 -1.24 -6.50 -18.87
CA GLY A 137 -0.78 -7.25 -20.05
C GLY A 137 0.70 -7.02 -20.33
N ALA A 138 1.35 -7.92 -21.06
CA ALA A 138 2.80 -7.85 -21.30
C ALA A 138 3.26 -6.52 -21.92
N ALA A 139 2.53 -5.98 -22.89
CA ALA A 139 2.85 -4.72 -23.54
C ALA A 139 2.71 -3.53 -22.58
N GLU A 140 1.64 -3.51 -21.80
CA GLU A 140 1.38 -2.49 -20.77
C GLU A 140 2.44 -2.53 -19.67
N GLN A 141 2.75 -3.72 -19.16
CA GLN A 141 3.81 -3.91 -18.16
C GLN A 141 5.16 -3.40 -18.67
N ALA A 142 5.52 -3.70 -19.91
CA ALA A 142 6.76 -3.22 -20.52
C ALA A 142 6.80 -1.69 -20.62
N ASP A 143 5.71 -1.06 -21.04
CA ASP A 143 5.57 0.40 -21.12
C ASP A 143 5.69 1.05 -19.73
N LEU A 144 4.98 0.53 -18.72
CA LEU A 144 5.06 1.02 -17.35
C LEU A 144 6.46 0.85 -16.74
N LEU A 145 7.12 -0.28 -16.96
CA LEU A 145 8.49 -0.52 -16.48
C LEU A 145 9.52 0.43 -17.12
N ALA A 146 9.31 0.82 -18.37
CA ALA A 146 10.18 1.74 -19.08
C ALA A 146 9.98 3.20 -18.65
N ASN A 147 8.73 3.63 -18.39
CA ASN A 147 8.38 5.04 -18.37
C ASN A 147 7.79 5.54 -17.03
N TYR A 148 7.18 4.67 -16.22
CA TYR A 148 6.39 5.15 -15.08
C TYR A 148 7.25 5.61 -13.90
N MET A 149 8.29 4.86 -13.54
CA MET A 149 9.19 5.16 -12.41
C MET A 149 10.64 5.30 -12.90
N PRO A 150 11.00 6.47 -13.44
CA PRO A 150 12.37 6.72 -13.85
C PRO A 150 13.28 6.78 -12.63
N LYS A 151 14.55 6.41 -12.81
CA LYS A 151 15.59 6.67 -11.82
C LYS A 151 15.82 8.19 -11.76
N VAL A 152 15.62 8.77 -10.57
CA VAL A 152 15.77 10.21 -10.36
C VAL A 152 17.21 10.55 -10.04
N SER A 153 17.81 11.44 -10.83
CA SER A 153 19.11 12.04 -10.53
C SER A 153 18.93 13.26 -9.63
N ILE A 154 19.77 13.36 -8.61
CA ILE A 154 19.82 14.53 -7.72
C ILE A 154 20.93 15.44 -8.24
N ASP A 155 20.62 16.68 -8.58
CA ASP A 155 21.56 17.66 -9.10
C ASP A 155 21.49 19.00 -8.34
N ALA A 156 22.51 19.84 -8.55
CA ALA A 156 22.62 21.14 -7.90
C ALA A 156 21.62 22.19 -8.42
N GLN A 157 20.98 21.94 -9.57
CA GLN A 157 19.97 22.80 -10.16
C GLN A 157 18.56 22.50 -9.60
N GLY A 158 18.41 21.40 -8.86
CA GLY A 158 17.13 21.03 -8.27
C GLY A 158 16.15 20.43 -9.27
N SER A 159 16.61 19.85 -10.38
CA SER A 159 15.76 19.26 -11.42
C SER A 159 14.82 18.18 -10.86
N GLN A 160 15.26 17.45 -9.83
CA GLN A 160 14.45 16.43 -9.14
C GLN A 160 13.18 17.01 -8.50
N PHE A 161 13.21 18.24 -7.98
CA PHE A 161 12.02 18.86 -7.40
C PHE A 161 10.95 19.11 -8.46
N ASN A 162 11.36 19.64 -9.61
CA ASN A 162 10.46 19.89 -10.74
C ASN A 162 9.88 18.56 -11.28
N LEU A 163 10.76 17.58 -11.52
CA LEU A 163 10.35 16.27 -12.03
C LEU A 163 9.32 15.62 -11.10
N LEU A 164 9.61 15.55 -9.81
CA LEU A 164 8.74 14.87 -8.84
C LEU A 164 7.46 15.64 -8.54
N TRP A 165 7.48 16.97 -8.58
CA TRP A 165 6.27 17.78 -8.53
C TRP A 165 5.34 17.46 -9.71
N HIS A 166 5.86 17.48 -10.94
CA HIS A 166 5.07 17.15 -12.12
C HIS A 166 4.58 15.70 -12.09
N PHE A 167 5.43 14.76 -11.71
CA PHE A 167 5.06 13.37 -11.54
C PHE A 167 3.85 13.21 -10.58
N VAL A 168 3.93 13.78 -9.38
CA VAL A 168 2.84 13.69 -8.40
C VAL A 168 1.57 14.37 -8.90
N ARG A 169 1.68 15.60 -9.42
CA ARG A 169 0.54 16.35 -9.95
C ARG A 169 -0.13 15.59 -11.09
N ASP A 170 0.65 15.12 -12.06
CA ASP A 170 0.13 14.54 -13.29
C ASP A 170 -0.42 13.12 -13.06
N ALA A 171 0.04 12.40 -12.02
CA ALA A 171 -0.55 11.14 -11.59
C ALA A 171 -2.00 11.28 -11.07
N TYR A 172 -2.42 12.46 -10.62
CA TYR A 172 -3.83 12.75 -10.33
C TYR A 172 -4.65 13.06 -11.57
N LEU A 173 -4.01 13.56 -12.63
CA LEU A 173 -4.70 14.01 -13.85
C LEU A 173 -4.75 12.95 -14.94
N PHE A 174 -3.75 12.07 -15.02
CA PHE A 174 -3.57 11.10 -16.09
C PHE A 174 -3.18 9.71 -15.56
N TRP A 175 -3.56 8.67 -16.30
CA TRP A 175 -3.07 7.32 -16.07
C TRP A 175 -2.66 6.66 -17.40
N PRO A 176 -1.39 6.24 -17.53
CA PRO A 176 -0.26 6.62 -16.67
C PRO A 176 0.10 8.11 -16.81
N TRP A 177 0.75 8.67 -15.80
CA TRP A 177 0.98 10.12 -15.66
C TRP A 177 1.71 10.78 -16.85
N TYR A 178 2.54 10.04 -17.56
CA TYR A 178 3.32 10.50 -18.72
C TYR A 178 2.53 10.49 -20.04
N LYS A 179 1.32 9.94 -20.08
CA LYS A 179 0.42 9.98 -21.24
C LYS A 179 -0.62 11.10 -21.03
N GLN A 180 -0.23 12.32 -21.41
CA GLN A 180 -0.98 13.53 -21.14
C GLN A 180 -1.94 13.90 -22.27
N ASP A 181 -2.81 12.97 -22.63
CA ASP A 181 -3.83 13.15 -23.66
C ASP A 181 -5.25 12.89 -23.13
N ALA A 182 -6.26 13.15 -23.96
CA ALA A 182 -7.65 13.03 -23.56
C ALA A 182 -8.07 11.60 -23.18
N ALA A 183 -7.47 10.57 -23.81
CA ALA A 183 -7.81 9.17 -23.59
C ALA A 183 -7.32 8.68 -22.20
N HIS A 184 -6.23 9.25 -21.71
CA HIS A 184 -5.60 8.88 -20.44
C HIS A 184 -6.00 9.79 -19.27
N ARG A 185 -6.93 10.74 -19.49
CA ARG A 185 -7.36 11.70 -18.46
C ARG A 185 -8.20 11.01 -17.38
N ARG A 186 -7.83 11.25 -16.12
CA ARG A 186 -8.59 10.77 -14.93
C ARG A 186 -9.74 11.72 -14.61
N LYS A 187 -10.81 11.19 -14.01
CA LYS A 187 -12.02 11.96 -13.68
C LYS A 187 -11.91 12.75 -12.36
N GLY A 188 -11.01 12.36 -11.45
CA GLY A 188 -10.98 12.89 -10.08
C GLY A 188 -10.43 14.32 -9.94
N GLY A 189 -9.60 14.79 -10.86
CA GLY A 189 -8.94 16.09 -10.75
C GLY A 189 -7.83 16.13 -9.68
N LEU A 190 -7.32 17.34 -9.39
CA LEU A 190 -6.30 17.55 -8.37
C LEU A 190 -6.91 17.57 -6.97
N PRO A 191 -6.22 17.05 -5.96
CA PRO A 191 -6.56 17.26 -4.57
C PRO A 191 -6.32 18.74 -4.18
N ASP A 192 -6.63 19.09 -2.93
CA ASP A 192 -6.25 20.41 -2.40
C ASP A 192 -4.73 20.60 -2.35
N ALA A 193 -4.31 21.85 -2.19
CA ALA A 193 -2.88 22.21 -2.23
C ALA A 193 -2.05 21.56 -1.12
N GLN A 194 -2.64 21.36 0.07
CA GLN A 194 -1.95 20.73 1.19
C GLN A 194 -1.72 19.25 0.93
N ALA A 195 -2.73 18.51 0.49
CA ALA A 195 -2.61 17.10 0.15
C ALA A 195 -1.62 16.86 -1.00
N LEU A 196 -1.59 17.75 -2.00
CA LEU A 196 -0.63 17.68 -3.09
C LEU A 196 0.80 17.96 -2.60
N HIS A 197 0.98 18.94 -1.69
CA HIS A 197 2.26 19.24 -1.05
C HIS A 197 2.76 18.03 -0.24
N ASP A 198 1.94 17.49 0.65
CA ASP A 198 2.30 16.37 1.52
C ASP A 198 2.70 15.13 0.71
N LYS A 199 1.94 14.82 -0.34
CA LYS A 199 2.28 13.73 -1.26
C LYS A 199 3.61 13.96 -1.97
N THR A 200 3.89 15.19 -2.40
CA THR A 200 5.15 15.53 -3.05
C THR A 200 6.33 15.37 -2.11
N VAL A 201 6.20 15.83 -0.86
CA VAL A 201 7.24 15.66 0.18
C VAL A 201 7.54 14.19 0.43
N GLU A 202 6.51 13.34 0.55
CA GLU A 202 6.70 11.90 0.75
C GLU A 202 7.41 11.23 -0.44
N VAL A 203 7.08 11.62 -1.65
CA VAL A 203 7.78 11.11 -2.85
C VAL A 203 9.22 11.60 -2.92
N LEU A 204 9.49 12.85 -2.52
CA LEU A 204 10.83 13.42 -2.46
C LEU A 204 11.74 12.69 -1.45
N LYS A 205 11.23 12.24 -0.31
CA LYS A 205 12.00 11.42 0.65
C LYS A 205 12.58 10.17 0.00
N GLY A 206 11.78 9.47 -0.81
CA GLY A 206 12.20 8.27 -1.52
C GLY A 206 12.81 8.51 -2.90
N ALA A 207 13.17 9.74 -3.29
CA ALA A 207 13.53 10.10 -4.67
C ALA A 207 14.59 9.19 -5.32
N ARG A 208 15.55 8.68 -4.53
CA ARG A 208 16.63 7.81 -5.02
C ARG A 208 16.23 6.34 -5.14
N THR A 209 15.18 5.91 -4.44
CA THR A 209 14.95 4.48 -4.15
C THR A 209 13.52 4.00 -4.41
N PHE A 210 12.52 4.90 -4.44
CA PHE A 210 11.11 4.50 -4.57
C PHE A 210 10.84 3.64 -5.82
N HIS A 211 11.62 3.83 -6.88
CA HIS A 211 11.51 3.07 -8.12
C HIS A 211 11.80 1.57 -7.92
N LEU A 212 12.54 1.20 -6.89
CA LEU A 212 12.92 -0.20 -6.61
C LEU A 212 11.71 -1.03 -6.22
N ALA A 213 10.95 -0.60 -5.20
CA ALA A 213 9.74 -1.29 -4.75
C ALA A 213 8.66 -1.32 -5.85
N TYR A 214 8.51 -0.21 -6.58
CA TYR A 214 7.57 -0.16 -7.69
C TYR A 214 7.91 -1.16 -8.80
N ARG A 215 9.19 -1.19 -9.25
CA ARG A 215 9.65 -2.14 -10.27
C ARG A 215 9.55 -3.59 -9.82
N ALA A 216 9.86 -3.87 -8.56
CA ALA A 216 9.67 -5.20 -7.97
C ALA A 216 8.20 -5.63 -8.06
N SER A 217 7.27 -4.73 -7.69
CA SER A 217 5.83 -4.97 -7.79
C SER A 217 5.35 -5.15 -9.24
N MET A 218 5.89 -4.39 -10.20
CA MET A 218 5.55 -4.52 -11.62
C MET A 218 6.00 -5.86 -12.22
N ARG A 219 7.17 -6.36 -11.81
CA ARG A 219 7.72 -7.64 -12.29
C ARG A 219 7.13 -8.84 -11.59
N TYR A 220 6.39 -8.63 -10.50
CA TYR A 220 5.83 -9.70 -9.69
C TYR A 220 4.75 -10.46 -10.46
N ARG A 221 4.87 -11.79 -10.54
CA ARG A 221 4.01 -12.68 -11.33
C ARG A 221 2.75 -13.04 -10.55
N LYS A 222 1.84 -12.09 -10.44
CA LYS A 222 0.62 -12.19 -9.61
C LYS A 222 -0.30 -13.34 -10.03
N GLU A 223 -0.40 -13.61 -11.32
CA GLU A 223 -1.19 -14.71 -11.86
C GLU A 223 -0.74 -16.08 -11.32
N GLU A 224 0.54 -16.22 -11.00
CA GLU A 224 1.10 -17.45 -10.43
C GLU A 224 1.06 -17.47 -8.91
N ARG A 225 1.04 -16.29 -8.28
CA ARG A 225 1.15 -16.17 -6.83
C ARG A 225 -0.20 -16.12 -6.13
N ILE A 226 -1.19 -15.42 -6.69
CA ILE A 226 -2.54 -15.30 -6.11
C ILE A 226 -3.18 -16.66 -5.82
N PRO A 227 -3.11 -17.67 -6.72
CA PRO A 227 -3.67 -19.00 -6.45
C PRO A 227 -3.02 -19.78 -5.30
N LEU A 228 -1.87 -19.34 -4.80
CA LEU A 228 -1.16 -19.98 -3.69
C LEU A 228 -1.66 -19.53 -2.30
N VAL A 229 -2.57 -18.57 -2.25
CA VAL A 229 -3.11 -18.02 -1.01
C VAL A 229 -3.98 -19.08 -0.29
N GLN A 230 -3.71 -19.25 1.00
CA GLN A 230 -4.42 -20.20 1.86
C GLN A 230 -5.20 -19.52 3.01
N VAL A 231 -5.02 -18.19 3.18
CA VAL A 231 -5.67 -17.45 4.26
C VAL A 231 -6.98 -16.82 3.78
N PRO A 232 -7.96 -16.63 4.66
CA PRO A 232 -9.17 -15.87 4.35
C PRO A 232 -8.80 -14.50 3.75
N THR A 233 -9.34 -14.21 2.56
CA THR A 233 -8.92 -13.03 1.79
C THR A 233 -10.12 -12.24 1.31
N LEU A 234 -10.05 -10.91 1.47
CA LEU A 234 -10.89 -9.94 0.81
C LEU A 234 -10.09 -9.27 -0.31
N ILE A 235 -10.61 -9.33 -1.52
CA ILE A 235 -10.12 -8.51 -2.63
C ILE A 235 -11.03 -7.29 -2.74
N ALA A 236 -10.45 -6.11 -2.55
CA ALA A 236 -11.15 -4.84 -2.54
C ALA A 236 -10.63 -3.93 -3.65
N CYS A 237 -11.48 -3.08 -4.19
CA CYS A 237 -11.06 -2.01 -5.08
C CYS A 237 -12.15 -0.91 -5.15
N ALA A 238 -11.74 0.34 -5.14
CA ALA A 238 -12.67 1.44 -5.38
C ALA A 238 -12.96 1.59 -6.87
N ARG A 239 -14.22 1.86 -7.25
CA ARG A 239 -14.61 2.09 -8.66
C ARG A 239 -13.84 3.21 -9.34
N GLY A 240 -13.37 4.20 -8.58
CA GLY A 240 -12.56 5.32 -9.08
C GLY A 240 -11.05 5.03 -9.15
N ASP A 241 -10.60 3.87 -8.68
CA ASP A 241 -9.21 3.46 -8.77
C ASP A 241 -8.84 3.04 -10.19
N MET A 242 -7.62 3.38 -10.63
CA MET A 242 -7.13 3.00 -11.95
C MET A 242 -6.98 1.48 -12.13
N LEU A 243 -6.93 0.73 -11.05
CA LEU A 243 -6.78 -0.73 -11.07
C LEU A 243 -8.15 -1.46 -11.03
N PHE A 244 -9.25 -0.74 -10.98
CA PHE A 244 -10.59 -1.35 -10.97
C PHE A 244 -10.87 -2.17 -12.23
N GLU A 245 -10.27 -1.83 -13.36
CA GLU A 245 -10.39 -2.59 -14.60
C GLU A 245 -9.90 -4.05 -14.50
N TYR A 246 -8.99 -4.34 -13.54
CA TYR A 246 -8.47 -5.70 -13.32
C TYR A 246 -9.28 -6.49 -12.29
N PHE A 247 -10.24 -5.88 -11.62
CA PHE A 247 -10.94 -6.44 -10.46
C PHE A 247 -11.58 -7.80 -10.75
N GLU A 248 -12.31 -7.94 -11.86
CA GLU A 248 -12.92 -9.21 -12.27
C GLU A 248 -11.88 -10.26 -12.68
N ARG A 249 -10.76 -9.85 -13.27
CA ARG A 249 -9.67 -10.78 -13.62
C ARG A 249 -8.98 -11.31 -12.37
N VAL A 250 -8.79 -10.48 -11.35
CA VAL A 250 -8.25 -10.89 -10.04
C VAL A 250 -9.21 -11.86 -9.37
N ARG A 251 -10.52 -11.60 -9.47
CA ARG A 251 -11.57 -12.49 -8.95
C ARG A 251 -11.46 -13.92 -9.51
N ALA A 252 -11.18 -14.04 -10.79
CA ALA A 252 -11.04 -15.34 -11.43
C ALA A 252 -9.82 -16.15 -10.92
N LEU A 253 -8.79 -15.49 -10.37
CA LEU A 253 -7.58 -16.16 -9.85
C LEU A 253 -7.74 -16.69 -8.43
N LEU A 254 -8.66 -16.14 -7.63
CA LEU A 254 -8.92 -16.56 -6.25
C LEU A 254 -10.43 -16.60 -5.97
N PRO A 255 -11.16 -17.56 -6.54
CA PRO A 255 -12.63 -17.60 -6.41
C PRO A 255 -13.13 -17.87 -4.98
N THR A 256 -12.24 -18.29 -4.08
CA THR A 256 -12.53 -18.51 -2.65
C THR A 256 -12.47 -17.22 -1.83
N ALA A 257 -11.95 -16.14 -2.38
CA ALA A 257 -11.90 -14.85 -1.70
C ALA A 257 -13.29 -14.19 -1.64
N GLU A 258 -13.50 -13.34 -0.64
CA GLU A 258 -14.57 -12.35 -0.67
C GLU A 258 -14.18 -11.18 -1.58
N PHE A 259 -15.19 -10.47 -2.12
CA PHE A 259 -14.98 -9.35 -3.03
C PHE A 259 -15.81 -8.16 -2.61
N ALA A 260 -15.19 -6.97 -2.54
CA ALA A 260 -15.87 -5.74 -2.22
C ALA A 260 -15.46 -4.59 -3.14
N GLU A 261 -16.43 -3.98 -3.79
CA GLU A 261 -16.26 -2.64 -4.34
C GLU A 261 -16.32 -1.64 -3.19
N THR A 262 -15.27 -0.86 -3.00
CA THR A 262 -15.21 0.13 -1.93
C THR A 262 -15.51 1.54 -2.46
N GLU A 263 -15.83 2.44 -1.53
CA GLU A 263 -16.01 3.87 -1.86
C GLU A 263 -14.67 4.61 -1.96
N GLY A 264 -13.56 3.94 -1.63
CA GLY A 264 -12.24 4.56 -1.55
C GLY A 264 -12.07 5.42 -0.29
N VAL A 265 -11.05 6.27 -0.29
CA VAL A 265 -10.64 7.07 0.88
C VAL A 265 -10.53 8.58 0.56
N GLY A 266 -11.21 9.03 -0.50
CA GLY A 266 -11.10 10.40 -1.02
C GLY A 266 -11.84 11.48 -0.22
N SER A 267 -12.77 11.09 0.67
CA SER A 267 -13.49 11.98 1.59
C SER A 267 -13.66 11.31 2.95
N ALA A 268 -14.03 12.07 3.97
CA ALA A 268 -14.32 11.52 5.29
C ALA A 268 -15.47 10.48 5.25
N GLU A 269 -16.48 10.70 4.42
CA GLU A 269 -17.62 9.81 4.25
C GLU A 269 -17.20 8.49 3.62
N THR A 270 -16.51 8.54 2.47
CA THR A 270 -16.03 7.36 1.75
C THR A 270 -15.01 6.58 2.56
N LEU A 271 -14.13 7.27 3.29
CA LEU A 271 -13.17 6.67 4.23
C LEU A 271 -13.89 5.83 5.31
N LEU A 272 -14.93 6.39 5.94
CA LEU A 272 -15.70 5.69 6.97
C LEU A 272 -16.49 4.50 6.40
N ALA A 273 -17.05 4.63 5.20
CA ALA A 273 -17.73 3.54 4.51
C ALA A 273 -16.78 2.39 4.20
N THR A 274 -15.62 2.69 3.60
CA THR A 274 -14.57 1.73 3.31
C THR A 274 -14.07 1.06 4.59
N ALA A 275 -13.74 1.83 5.64
CA ALA A 275 -13.29 1.26 6.92
C ALA A 275 -14.30 0.27 7.51
N ARG A 276 -15.61 0.56 7.44
CA ARG A 276 -16.67 -0.36 7.89
C ARG A 276 -16.70 -1.67 7.11
N GLN A 277 -16.54 -1.61 5.78
CA GLN A 277 -16.47 -2.83 4.94
C GLN A 277 -15.27 -3.70 5.32
N LEU A 278 -14.07 -3.10 5.46
CA LEU A 278 -12.86 -3.81 5.86
C LEU A 278 -13.01 -4.43 7.26
N GLN A 279 -13.56 -3.69 8.22
CA GLN A 279 -13.82 -4.21 9.57
C GLN A 279 -14.82 -5.36 9.58
N ALA A 280 -15.90 -5.26 8.82
CA ALA A 280 -16.91 -6.31 8.70
C ALA A 280 -16.31 -7.64 8.23
N PHE A 281 -15.45 -7.60 7.21
CA PHE A 281 -14.72 -8.79 6.74
C PHE A 281 -13.80 -9.35 7.84
N LEU A 282 -12.97 -8.52 8.47
CA LEU A 282 -12.05 -8.97 9.53
C LEU A 282 -12.78 -9.54 10.76
N GLU A 283 -14.03 -9.14 10.99
CA GLU A 283 -14.87 -9.69 12.06
C GLU A 283 -15.60 -10.96 11.64
N SER A 284 -15.99 -11.10 10.36
CA SER A 284 -16.63 -12.33 9.87
C SER A 284 -15.71 -13.53 9.97
N VAL A 285 -14.43 -13.38 9.56
CA VAL A 285 -13.41 -14.44 9.63
C VAL A 285 -13.19 -14.96 11.05
N ARG A 286 -13.43 -14.17 12.10
CA ARG A 286 -13.23 -14.57 13.49
C ARG A 286 -14.42 -15.23 14.15
N ARG A 287 -15.57 -15.22 13.48
CA ARG A 287 -16.81 -15.86 13.99
C ARG A 287 -17.01 -17.25 13.40
N GLY A 288 -16.34 -17.57 12.30
CA GLY A 288 -16.34 -18.88 11.67
C GLY A 288 -15.19 -19.76 12.18
#